data_404f964c8fd210ca0af698c393f7d71c
#
_entry.id   404f964c8fd210ca0af698c393f7d71c
#
_cell.length_a   1.000
_cell.length_b   1.000
_cell.length_c   1.000
_cell.angle_alpha   90.00
_cell.angle_beta   90.00
_cell.angle_gamma   90.00
#
_symmetry.space_group_name_H-M   'P 1'
#
loop_
_entity.id
_entity.type
_entity.pdbx_description
1 polymer ?
#
loop_
_entity_poly.entity_id
_entity_poly.type
_entity_poly.pdbx_seq_one_letter_code
_entity_poly.pdbx_strand_id
1 'polypeptide(L)'
;MTRALAVSTGVLGLLVAVVPQVVLPVCSASIETKAGTLIPMKCFWTARAELAVGALIVLASILLFLSRSRSATLSLCCTLTGLGIVAVLLPTFLIGVCPGPTMPCHTGALPGLILLGSLVAIAGLAGMVLASRRESQAVTWPGA
;
A
#
# COMPACT_ATOMS: atom_id res chain seq x y z
N MET A 1 -14.67 15.73 -1.26
CA MET A 1 -14.40 14.36 -1.73
C MET A 1 -12.92 14.01 -1.68
N THR A 2 -11.99 14.84 -2.19
CA THR A 2 -10.53 14.59 -2.14
C THR A 2 -9.97 14.42 -0.73
N ARG A 3 -10.46 15.18 0.25
CA ARG A 3 -10.03 15.05 1.66
C ARG A 3 -10.46 13.72 2.27
N ALA A 4 -11.67 13.25 2.00
CA ALA A 4 -12.13 11.95 2.49
C ALA A 4 -11.29 10.81 1.90
N LEU A 5 -10.97 10.90 0.61
CA LEU A 5 -10.12 9.94 -0.07
C LEU A 5 -8.68 9.96 0.50
N ALA A 6 -8.13 11.14 0.78
CA ALA A 6 -6.81 11.26 1.41
C ALA A 6 -6.78 10.64 2.82
N VAL A 7 -7.82 10.86 3.62
CA VAL A 7 -7.91 10.25 4.97
C VAL A 7 -8.05 8.73 4.87
N SER A 8 -8.93 8.22 4.01
CA SER A 8 -9.12 6.77 3.86
C SER A 8 -7.84 6.07 3.36
N THR A 9 -7.15 6.63 2.37
CA THR A 9 -5.87 6.08 1.89
C THR A 9 -4.77 6.18 2.93
N GLY A 10 -4.75 7.25 3.75
CA GLY A 10 -3.81 7.38 4.86
C GLY A 10 -4.00 6.31 5.93
N VAL A 11 -5.26 6.02 6.30
CA VAL A 11 -5.59 4.93 7.23
C VAL A 11 -5.19 3.58 6.65
N LEU A 12 -5.48 3.32 5.37
CA LEU A 12 -5.07 2.08 4.71
C LEU A 12 -3.54 1.94 4.68
N GLY A 13 -2.80 3.01 4.39
CA GLY A 13 -1.34 3.00 4.42
C GLY A 13 -0.78 2.69 5.82
N LEU A 14 -1.40 3.26 6.86
CA LEU A 14 -1.04 2.93 8.25
C LEU A 14 -1.29 1.45 8.56
N LEU A 15 -2.42 0.89 8.10
CA LEU A 15 -2.71 -0.53 8.26
C LEU A 15 -1.69 -1.41 7.52
N VAL A 16 -1.30 -1.06 6.30
CA VAL A 16 -0.24 -1.76 5.55
C VAL A 16 1.07 -1.78 6.35
N ALA A 17 1.42 -0.68 7.01
CA ALA A 17 2.64 -0.59 7.80
C ALA A 17 2.56 -1.40 9.11
N VAL A 18 1.42 -1.36 9.81
CA VAL A 18 1.28 -1.89 11.19
C VAL A 18 0.86 -3.36 11.22
N VAL A 19 -0.02 -3.79 10.31
CA VAL A 19 -0.58 -5.15 10.32
C VAL A 19 0.50 -6.24 10.31
N PRO A 20 1.53 -6.20 9.43
CA PRO A 20 2.55 -7.25 9.40
C PRO A 20 3.53 -7.18 10.58
N GLN A 21 3.52 -6.09 11.36
CA GLN A 21 4.43 -5.92 12.49
C GLN A 21 3.80 -6.34 13.83
N VAL A 22 2.51 -6.03 14.02
CA VAL A 22 1.84 -6.11 15.32
C VAL A 22 0.67 -7.09 15.33
N VAL A 23 -0.17 -7.04 14.28
CA VAL A 23 -1.43 -7.81 14.24
C VAL A 23 -1.18 -9.25 13.78
N LEU A 24 -0.33 -9.40 12.76
CA LEU A 24 0.04 -10.69 12.20
C LEU A 24 1.58 -10.79 12.20
N PRO A 25 2.20 -10.93 13.39
CA PRO A 25 3.65 -10.87 13.49
C PRO A 25 4.27 -11.95 12.61
N VAL A 26 5.14 -11.49 11.72
CA VAL A 26 5.90 -12.41 10.85
C VAL A 26 6.86 -13.22 11.71
N CYS A 27 7.12 -14.47 11.30
CA CYS A 27 8.01 -15.37 12.00
C CYS A 27 9.36 -14.68 12.28
N SER A 28 9.69 -14.48 13.53
CA SER A 28 10.98 -13.97 14.00
C SER A 28 12.06 -15.07 14.08
N ALA A 29 11.70 -16.31 13.71
CA ALA A 29 12.61 -17.43 13.71
C ALA A 29 13.73 -17.21 12.67
N SER A 30 14.96 -17.31 13.11
CA SER A 30 16.14 -17.37 12.25
C SER A 30 16.42 -18.83 11.86
N ILE A 31 16.84 -19.03 10.63
CA ILE A 31 17.28 -20.35 10.15
C ILE A 31 18.79 -20.43 10.33
N GLU A 32 19.26 -21.46 11.04
CA GLU A 32 20.68 -21.79 11.06
C GLU A 32 21.10 -22.35 9.70
N THR A 33 22.02 -21.67 9.06
CA THR A 33 22.67 -22.16 7.85
C THR A 33 23.65 -23.26 8.23
N LYS A 34 23.94 -24.20 7.32
CA LYS A 34 24.97 -25.23 7.51
C LYS A 34 26.34 -24.68 7.93
N ALA A 35 26.55 -23.37 7.81
CA ALA A 35 27.77 -22.64 8.23
C ALA A 35 27.63 -22.00 9.63
N GLY A 36 26.55 -22.27 10.41
CA GLY A 36 26.35 -21.72 11.75
C GLY A 36 25.92 -20.24 11.80
N THR A 37 25.61 -19.62 10.67
CA THR A 37 25.10 -18.23 10.63
C THR A 37 23.59 -18.21 10.68
N LEU A 38 23.03 -17.38 11.57
CA LEU A 38 21.59 -17.12 11.70
C LEU A 38 21.15 -16.14 10.62
N ILE A 39 20.33 -16.59 9.69
CA ILE A 39 19.76 -15.74 8.62
C ILE A 39 18.27 -15.53 8.91
N PRO A 40 17.77 -14.27 8.91
CA PRO A 40 16.35 -14.00 9.09
C PRO A 40 15.53 -14.55 7.91
N MET A 41 14.33 -15.08 8.20
CA MET A 41 13.42 -15.64 7.20
C MET A 41 12.95 -14.56 6.22
N LYS A 42 12.53 -14.97 5.01
CA LYS A 42 12.00 -14.08 3.95
C LYS A 42 10.88 -13.17 4.46
N CYS A 43 9.99 -13.68 5.31
CA CYS A 43 8.88 -12.91 5.91
C CYS A 43 9.33 -11.66 6.67
N PHE A 44 10.50 -11.69 7.31
CA PHE A 44 11.07 -10.52 7.99
C PHE A 44 11.36 -9.37 7.01
N TRP A 45 11.94 -9.68 5.86
CA TRP A 45 12.23 -8.68 4.83
C TRP A 45 10.96 -8.15 4.17
N THR A 46 9.97 -9.01 3.93
CA THR A 46 8.65 -8.59 3.43
C THR A 46 8.01 -7.59 4.40
N ALA A 47 8.00 -7.87 5.70
CA ALA A 47 7.42 -6.98 6.70
C ALA A 47 8.15 -5.61 6.77
N ARG A 48 9.48 -5.61 6.61
CA ARG A 48 10.26 -4.35 6.56
C ARG A 48 9.98 -3.55 5.31
N ALA A 49 9.85 -4.20 4.16
CA ALA A 49 9.49 -3.55 2.91
C ALA A 49 8.07 -2.97 2.96
N GLU A 50 7.11 -3.71 3.53
CA GLU A 50 5.72 -3.25 3.71
C GLU A 50 5.64 -2.06 4.67
N LEU A 51 6.47 -2.01 5.71
CA LEU A 51 6.57 -0.83 6.57
C LEU A 51 6.97 0.42 5.78
N ALA A 52 7.99 0.29 4.92
CA ALA A 52 8.45 1.41 4.08
C ALA A 52 7.37 1.84 3.07
N VAL A 53 6.73 0.89 2.39
CA VAL A 53 5.65 1.17 1.43
C VAL A 53 4.45 1.81 2.13
N GLY A 54 4.04 1.30 3.30
CA GLY A 54 2.97 1.89 4.10
C GLY A 54 3.28 3.32 4.54
N ALA A 55 4.52 3.61 4.94
CA ALA A 55 4.95 4.96 5.28
C ALA A 55 4.89 5.92 4.06
N LEU A 56 5.27 5.43 2.87
CA LEU A 56 5.17 6.21 1.63
C LEU A 56 3.70 6.48 1.24
N ILE A 57 2.80 5.51 1.44
CA ILE A 57 1.36 5.70 1.22
C ILE A 57 0.81 6.77 2.17
N VAL A 58 1.18 6.75 3.45
CA VAL A 58 0.78 7.76 4.43
C VAL A 58 1.30 9.14 4.01
N LEU A 59 2.57 9.24 3.63
CA LEU A 59 3.15 10.50 3.17
C LEU A 59 2.43 11.04 1.93
N ALA A 60 2.19 10.21 0.92
CA ALA A 60 1.46 10.58 -0.29
C ALA A 60 0.02 11.01 0.03
N SER A 61 -0.63 10.38 1.01
CA SER A 61 -1.97 10.74 1.48
C SER A 61 -2.00 12.09 2.20
N ILE A 62 -0.98 12.40 3.00
CA ILE A 62 -0.82 13.72 3.63
C ILE A 62 -0.63 14.80 2.56
N LEU A 63 0.25 14.55 1.60
CA LEU A 63 0.46 15.48 0.48
C LEU A 63 -0.81 15.68 -0.34
N LEU A 64 -1.59 14.62 -0.56
CA LEU A 64 -2.89 14.70 -1.22
C LEU A 64 -3.90 15.54 -0.42
N PHE A 65 -3.89 15.43 0.89
CA PHE A 65 -4.75 16.23 1.77
C PHE A 65 -4.42 17.72 1.72
N LEU A 66 -3.13 18.06 1.63
CA LEU A 66 -2.62 19.43 1.55
C LEU A 66 -2.71 19.99 0.13
N SER A 67 -2.76 19.15 -0.89
CA SER A 67 -2.76 19.53 -2.30
C SER A 67 -4.04 20.30 -2.65
N ARG A 68 -3.86 21.47 -3.29
CA ARG A 68 -4.95 22.30 -3.83
C ARG A 68 -4.94 22.30 -5.36
N SER A 69 -3.83 21.90 -5.98
CA SER A 69 -3.72 21.87 -7.44
C SER A 69 -4.19 20.53 -7.98
N ARG A 70 -4.79 20.58 -9.14
CA ARG A 70 -5.36 19.41 -9.81
C ARG A 70 -4.28 18.47 -10.35
N SER A 71 -3.26 19.03 -10.99
CA SER A 71 -2.13 18.25 -11.52
C SER A 71 -1.42 17.48 -10.41
N ALA A 72 -1.20 18.10 -9.24
CA ALA A 72 -0.67 17.43 -8.07
C ALA A 72 -1.59 16.31 -7.56
N THR A 73 -2.92 16.52 -7.55
CA THR A 73 -3.89 15.49 -7.16
C THR A 73 -3.82 14.28 -8.09
N LEU A 74 -3.76 14.48 -9.41
CA LEU A 74 -3.64 13.39 -10.38
C LEU A 74 -2.33 12.62 -10.20
N SER A 75 -1.22 13.33 -10.07
CA SER A 75 0.10 12.73 -9.85
C SER A 75 0.14 11.90 -8.56
N LEU A 76 -0.39 12.43 -7.46
CA LEU A 76 -0.45 11.72 -6.17
C LEU A 76 -1.38 10.50 -6.22
N CYS A 77 -2.51 10.59 -6.90
CA CYS A 77 -3.40 9.43 -7.09
C CYS A 77 -2.72 8.34 -7.93
N CYS A 78 -1.97 8.71 -8.97
CA CYS A 78 -1.16 7.76 -9.75
C CYS A 78 -0.09 7.09 -8.88
N THR A 79 0.62 7.86 -8.05
CA THR A 79 1.61 7.34 -7.11
C THR A 79 0.98 6.38 -6.10
N LEU A 80 -0.19 6.72 -5.53
CA LEU A 80 -0.93 5.85 -4.61
C LEU A 80 -1.34 4.53 -5.27
N THR A 81 -1.79 4.58 -6.53
CA THR A 81 -2.10 3.37 -7.30
C THR A 81 -0.86 2.49 -7.47
N GLY A 82 0.27 3.08 -7.85
CA GLY A 82 1.53 2.36 -7.99
C GLY A 82 2.01 1.73 -6.68
N LEU A 83 1.96 2.48 -5.57
CA LEU A 83 2.31 1.98 -4.24
C LEU A 83 1.39 0.84 -3.77
N GLY A 84 0.09 0.93 -4.06
CA GLY A 84 -0.86 -0.14 -3.77
C GLY A 84 -0.56 -1.43 -4.55
N ILE A 85 -0.17 -1.30 -5.82
CA ILE A 85 0.27 -2.44 -6.65
C ILE A 85 1.57 -3.04 -6.09
N VAL A 86 2.54 -2.22 -5.70
CA VAL A 86 3.80 -2.68 -5.10
C VAL A 86 3.54 -3.41 -3.79
N ALA A 87 2.61 -2.93 -2.94
CA ALA A 87 2.21 -3.60 -1.71
C ALA A 87 1.60 -5.00 -1.95
N VAL A 88 0.94 -5.23 -3.09
CA VAL A 88 0.46 -6.56 -3.48
C VAL A 88 1.60 -7.43 -4.02
N LEU A 89 2.49 -6.85 -4.81
CA LEU A 89 3.59 -7.59 -5.46
C LEU A 89 4.68 -8.03 -4.49
N LEU A 90 4.93 -7.28 -3.41
CA LEU A 90 5.96 -7.60 -2.42
C LEU A 90 5.76 -8.97 -1.77
N PRO A 91 4.60 -9.29 -1.17
CA PRO A 91 4.38 -10.59 -0.54
C PRO A 91 4.12 -11.71 -1.53
N THR A 92 3.74 -11.42 -2.79
CA THR A 92 3.40 -12.44 -3.79
C THR A 92 4.57 -12.85 -4.67
N PHE A 93 5.26 -11.88 -5.29
CA PHE A 93 6.27 -12.15 -6.33
C PHE A 93 7.67 -11.63 -5.98
N LEU A 94 7.81 -10.46 -5.34
CA LEU A 94 9.13 -9.85 -5.18
C LEU A 94 9.95 -10.55 -4.10
N ILE A 95 9.41 -10.71 -2.91
CA ILE A 95 10.11 -11.33 -1.78
C ILE A 95 9.42 -12.65 -1.43
N GLY A 96 8.09 -12.65 -1.46
CA GLY A 96 7.25 -13.77 -1.10
C GLY A 96 7.12 -13.96 0.41
N VAL A 97 6.31 -14.96 0.78
CA VAL A 97 6.15 -15.44 2.17
C VAL A 97 6.68 -16.86 2.30
N CYS A 98 6.82 -17.34 3.53
CA CYS A 98 7.29 -18.70 3.78
C CYS A 98 6.32 -19.74 3.17
N PRO A 99 6.82 -20.80 2.53
CA PRO A 99 6.00 -21.74 1.74
C PRO A 99 5.14 -22.70 2.57
N GLY A 100 5.23 -22.67 3.90
CA GLY A 100 4.46 -23.55 4.79
C GLY A 100 2.97 -23.16 4.84
N PRO A 101 2.02 -24.02 4.41
CA PRO A 101 0.59 -23.71 4.36
C PRO A 101 -0.04 -23.47 5.75
N THR A 102 0.59 -23.98 6.80
CA THR A 102 0.12 -23.81 8.20
C THR A 102 0.76 -22.63 8.92
N MET A 103 1.67 -21.91 8.26
CA MET A 103 2.34 -20.75 8.88
C MET A 103 1.42 -19.52 8.90
N PRO A 104 1.40 -18.75 10.02
CA PRO A 104 0.55 -17.56 10.15
C PRO A 104 0.81 -16.49 9.06
N CYS A 105 2.04 -16.44 8.53
CA CYS A 105 2.38 -15.55 7.41
C CYS A 105 1.62 -15.89 6.14
N HIS A 106 1.39 -17.18 5.85
CA HIS A 106 0.69 -17.62 4.64
C HIS A 106 -0.83 -17.53 4.79
N THR A 107 -1.37 -17.89 5.96
CA THR A 107 -2.82 -17.94 6.18
C THR A 107 -3.41 -16.58 6.56
N GLY A 108 -2.64 -15.69 7.18
CA GLY A 108 -3.11 -14.39 7.67
C GLY A 108 -2.48 -13.19 6.96
N ALA A 109 -1.15 -13.06 7.03
CA ALA A 109 -0.48 -11.86 6.53
C ALA A 109 -0.60 -11.69 5.01
N LEU A 110 -0.45 -12.78 4.24
CA LEU A 110 -0.53 -12.74 2.79
C LEU A 110 -1.89 -12.23 2.27
N PRO A 111 -3.05 -12.84 2.62
CA PRO A 111 -4.34 -12.35 2.15
C PRO A 111 -4.66 -10.94 2.69
N GLY A 112 -4.25 -10.64 3.92
CA GLY A 112 -4.43 -9.31 4.51
C GLY A 112 -3.70 -8.20 3.72
N LEU A 113 -2.45 -8.42 3.36
CA LEU A 113 -1.66 -7.46 2.58
C LEU A 113 -2.17 -7.32 1.14
N ILE A 114 -2.57 -8.43 0.50
CA ILE A 114 -3.19 -8.38 -0.84
C ILE A 114 -4.46 -7.53 -0.79
N LEU A 115 -5.31 -7.72 0.20
CA LEU A 115 -6.55 -6.98 0.35
C LEU A 115 -6.28 -5.48 0.59
N LEU A 116 -5.41 -5.16 1.53
CA LEU A 116 -5.07 -3.77 1.85
C LEU A 116 -4.40 -3.04 0.68
N GLY A 117 -3.42 -3.67 0.02
CA GLY A 117 -2.74 -3.11 -1.15
C GLY A 117 -3.70 -2.89 -2.32
N SER A 118 -4.63 -3.85 -2.56
CA SER A 118 -5.67 -3.72 -3.59
C SER A 118 -6.62 -2.56 -3.29
N LEU A 119 -7.02 -2.38 -2.04
CA LEU A 119 -7.88 -1.25 -1.64
C LEU A 119 -7.18 0.09 -1.86
N VAL A 120 -5.88 0.20 -1.56
CA VAL A 120 -5.10 1.42 -1.84
C VAL A 120 -5.03 1.69 -3.34
N ALA A 121 -4.77 0.66 -4.16
CA ALA A 121 -4.72 0.80 -5.61
C ALA A 121 -6.06 1.25 -6.20
N ILE A 122 -7.16 0.65 -5.78
CA ILE A 122 -8.52 1.01 -6.20
C ILE A 122 -8.87 2.45 -5.77
N ALA A 123 -8.51 2.85 -4.54
CA ALA A 123 -8.73 4.21 -4.05
C ALA A 123 -7.94 5.24 -4.87
N GLY A 124 -6.69 4.94 -5.23
CA GLY A 124 -5.87 5.77 -6.12
C GLY A 124 -6.50 5.92 -7.51
N LEU A 125 -6.94 4.80 -8.13
CA LEU A 125 -7.64 4.81 -9.42
C LEU A 125 -8.95 5.61 -9.36
N ALA A 126 -9.75 5.41 -8.33
CA ALA A 126 -10.98 6.18 -8.13
C ALA A 126 -10.69 7.67 -8.02
N GLY A 127 -9.62 8.05 -7.31
CA GLY A 127 -9.15 9.43 -7.21
C GLY A 127 -8.80 10.03 -8.56
N MET A 128 -8.10 9.30 -9.43
CA MET A 128 -7.77 9.74 -10.80
C MET A 128 -9.04 9.95 -11.63
N VAL A 129 -9.98 9.00 -11.61
CA VAL A 129 -11.24 9.11 -12.35
C VAL A 129 -12.08 10.29 -11.88
N LEU A 130 -12.16 10.52 -10.56
CA LEU A 130 -12.89 11.66 -10.01
C LEU A 130 -12.24 13.00 -10.36
N ALA A 131 -10.91 13.06 -10.39
CA ALA A 131 -10.18 14.26 -10.79
C ALA A 131 -10.32 14.55 -12.28
N SER A 132 -10.34 13.53 -13.15
CA SER A 132 -10.52 13.70 -14.59
C SER A 132 -11.96 14.10 -14.97
N ARG A 133 -12.97 13.51 -14.35
CA ARG A 133 -14.39 13.84 -14.62
C ARG A 133 -14.74 15.30 -14.33
N ARG A 134 -14.10 15.93 -13.36
CA ARG A 134 -14.28 17.36 -13.06
C ARG A 134 -13.82 18.27 -14.22
N GLU A 135 -12.94 17.79 -15.10
CA GLU A 135 -12.50 18.51 -16.29
C GLU A 135 -13.59 18.59 -17.35
N SER A 136 -14.22 17.46 -17.63
CA SER A 136 -15.28 17.40 -18.64
C SER A 136 -16.44 18.32 -18.30
N GLN A 137 -16.74 18.50 -17.02
CA GLN A 137 -17.83 19.39 -16.58
C GLN A 137 -17.45 20.87 -16.63
N ALA A 138 -16.18 21.23 -16.44
CA ALA A 138 -15.73 22.64 -16.50
C ALA A 138 -15.64 23.15 -17.95
N VAL A 139 -15.41 22.25 -18.92
CA VAL A 139 -15.32 22.61 -20.35
C VAL A 139 -16.71 22.77 -20.99
N THR A 140 -17.77 22.20 -20.40
CA THR A 140 -19.14 22.21 -20.96
C THR A 140 -19.93 23.49 -20.67
N TRP A 141 -19.38 24.45 -19.93
CA TRP A 141 -19.99 25.76 -19.69
C TRP A 141 -19.09 26.91 -20.21
N PRO A 142 -19.00 27.17 -21.52
CA PRO A 142 -18.47 28.41 -22.04
C PRO A 142 -19.63 29.41 -22.14
N GLY A 143 -19.83 30.21 -21.12
CA GLY A 143 -20.69 31.36 -21.23
C GLY A 143 -21.83 31.44 -20.21
N ALA A 144 -21.56 32.12 -19.14
CA ALA A 144 -22.48 33.02 -18.47
C ALA A 144 -21.70 34.27 -18.10
#